data_0a14bd949cf96b169e3560f24b89671f
#
_entry.id   0a14bd949cf96b169e3560f24b89671f
#
_cell.length_a   1.000
_cell.length_b   1.000
_cell.length_c   1.000
_cell.angle_alpha   90.00
_cell.angle_beta   90.00
_cell.angle_gamma   90.00
#
_symmetry.space_group_name_H-M   'P 1'
#
loop_
_entity.id
_entity.type
_entity.pdbx_description
1 polymer ?
#
loop_
_entity_poly.entity_id
_entity_poly.type
_entity_poly.pdbx_seq_one_letter_code
_entity_poly.pdbx_strand_id
1 'polypeptide(L)'
;MEYKETVKKVIAEVCRLLLGVVFIFSGTVKAVDPMGGAIKIGDYLTSFGLDKLQPFTVLISFNLSALEFMLGVCMLLGVYRRYTTFLTLLMMSFMTPLTLYLAIFNPVSDCGCFGDALVISNWQTFYKNVVLLAAAIYVFIHNQRLLQGYTYHVYWFVALWSYVFAIGFAYRNYNHLPILDFRPYKLGANIPALMSIPEGAPEDEYAYSFIYERDGVQKEFSLENYPDSTCLLYTSPSPRDM
;
A
#
# COMPACT_ATOMS: atom_id res chain seq x y z
N MET A 1 41.98 9.11 -8.85
CA MET A 1 40.82 8.58 -9.67
C MET A 1 40.17 7.41 -8.94
N GLU A 2 40.94 6.55 -8.32
CA GLU A 2 40.52 5.35 -7.57
C GLU A 2 39.62 5.66 -6.36
N TYR A 3 39.91 6.69 -5.57
CA TYR A 3 39.09 7.10 -4.42
C TYR A 3 37.62 7.45 -4.82
N LYS A 4 37.40 8.17 -5.92
CA LYS A 4 36.05 8.53 -6.40
C LYS A 4 35.23 7.30 -6.81
N GLU A 5 35.88 6.29 -7.39
CA GLU A 5 35.22 5.04 -7.78
C GLU A 5 34.85 4.18 -6.55
N THR A 6 35.69 4.17 -5.54
CA THR A 6 35.40 3.49 -4.26
C THR A 6 34.22 4.13 -3.56
N VAL A 7 34.16 5.47 -3.49
CA VAL A 7 33.04 6.19 -2.88
C VAL A 7 31.72 5.88 -3.60
N LYS A 8 31.69 5.90 -4.93
CA LYS A 8 30.48 5.54 -5.71
C LYS A 8 30.01 4.13 -5.43
N LYS A 9 30.95 3.17 -5.30
CA LYS A 9 30.62 1.79 -4.95
C LYS A 9 30.00 1.69 -3.57
N VAL A 10 30.58 2.34 -2.57
CA VAL A 10 30.08 2.34 -1.19
C VAL A 10 28.66 2.94 -1.14
N ILE A 11 28.44 4.09 -1.79
CA ILE A 11 27.12 4.71 -1.84
C ILE A 11 26.10 3.78 -2.51
N ALA A 12 26.47 3.12 -3.63
CA ALA A 12 25.58 2.19 -4.31
C ALA A 12 25.20 1.00 -3.41
N GLU A 13 26.17 0.45 -2.65
CA GLU A 13 25.90 -0.63 -1.71
C GLU A 13 24.99 -0.20 -0.55
N VAL A 14 25.22 0.98 0.02
CA VAL A 14 24.37 1.53 1.09
C VAL A 14 22.94 1.73 0.58
N CYS A 15 22.76 2.34 -0.61
CA CYS A 15 21.45 2.50 -1.23
C CYS A 15 20.79 1.14 -1.51
N ARG A 16 21.54 0.15 -1.97
CA ARG A 16 21.07 -1.21 -2.22
C ARG A 16 20.54 -1.88 -0.95
N LEU A 17 21.33 -1.81 0.13
CA LEU A 17 20.95 -2.36 1.43
C LEU A 17 19.71 -1.65 1.99
N LEU A 18 19.64 -0.32 1.89
CA LEU A 18 18.49 0.46 2.31
C LEU A 18 17.21 0.01 1.57
N LEU A 19 17.28 -0.05 0.23
CA LEU A 19 16.15 -0.52 -0.59
C LEU A 19 15.76 -1.95 -0.22
N GLY A 20 16.73 -2.85 -0.06
CA GLY A 20 16.48 -4.23 0.32
C GLY A 20 15.74 -4.36 1.64
N VAL A 21 16.17 -3.65 2.68
CA VAL A 21 15.53 -3.65 4.01
C VAL A 21 14.11 -3.08 3.93
N VAL A 22 13.91 -1.94 3.25
CA VAL A 22 12.60 -1.31 3.12
C VAL A 22 11.63 -2.22 2.36
N PHE A 23 12.06 -2.88 1.30
CA PHE A 23 11.23 -3.79 0.51
C PHE A 23 10.87 -5.07 1.28
N ILE A 24 11.80 -5.66 2.04
CA ILE A 24 11.50 -6.80 2.93
C ILE A 24 10.46 -6.37 3.98
N PHE A 25 10.69 -5.24 4.64
CA PHE A 25 9.78 -4.75 5.66
C PHE A 25 8.37 -4.51 5.08
N SER A 26 8.27 -3.78 3.96
CA SER A 26 7.01 -3.51 3.28
C SER A 26 6.28 -4.79 2.84
N GLY A 27 6.99 -5.71 2.20
CA GLY A 27 6.43 -7.00 1.78
C GLY A 27 5.98 -7.87 2.95
N THR A 28 6.76 -7.90 4.04
CA THR A 28 6.40 -8.66 5.25
C THR A 28 5.13 -8.11 5.89
N VAL A 29 5.04 -6.80 6.10
CA VAL A 29 3.87 -6.19 6.75
C VAL A 29 2.60 -6.40 5.91
N LYS A 30 2.68 -6.28 4.59
CA LYS A 30 1.55 -6.59 3.68
C LYS A 30 1.18 -8.08 3.70
N ALA A 31 2.16 -8.97 3.87
CA ALA A 31 1.90 -10.41 4.01
C ALA A 31 1.32 -10.78 5.39
N VAL A 32 1.47 -9.94 6.40
CA VAL A 32 0.82 -10.07 7.72
C VAL A 32 -0.67 -9.77 7.63
N ASP A 33 -1.07 -8.72 6.90
CA ASP A 33 -2.47 -8.39 6.67
C ASP A 33 -2.79 -8.26 5.16
N PRO A 34 -2.96 -9.40 4.46
CA PRO A 34 -3.28 -9.37 3.04
C PRO A 34 -4.69 -8.85 2.75
N MET A 35 -5.64 -8.95 3.70
CA MET A 35 -6.99 -8.41 3.53
C MET A 35 -7.01 -6.88 3.62
N GLY A 36 -6.34 -6.29 4.60
CA GLY A 36 -6.18 -4.83 4.65
C GLY A 36 -5.52 -4.29 3.38
N GLY A 37 -4.50 -4.99 2.86
CA GLY A 37 -3.90 -4.68 1.56
C GLY A 37 -4.90 -4.77 0.39
N ALA A 38 -5.77 -5.80 0.37
CA ALA A 38 -6.77 -5.99 -0.68
C ALA A 38 -7.85 -4.90 -0.65
N ILE A 39 -8.31 -4.49 0.54
CA ILE A 39 -9.28 -3.39 0.72
C ILE A 39 -8.70 -2.08 0.16
N LYS A 40 -7.47 -1.71 0.54
CA LYS A 40 -6.81 -0.50 0.03
C LYS A 40 -6.61 -0.53 -1.48
N ILE A 41 -6.26 -1.68 -2.06
CA ILE A 41 -6.19 -1.85 -3.52
C ILE A 41 -7.58 -1.64 -4.14
N GLY A 42 -8.64 -2.16 -3.50
CA GLY A 42 -10.03 -1.95 -3.91
C GLY A 42 -10.40 -0.47 -3.95
N ASP A 43 -10.08 0.28 -2.91
CA ASP A 43 -10.33 1.73 -2.83
C ASP A 43 -9.61 2.49 -3.97
N TYR A 44 -8.36 2.08 -4.29
CA TYR A 44 -7.64 2.65 -5.44
C TYR A 44 -8.33 2.33 -6.76
N LEU A 45 -8.76 1.08 -6.97
CA LEU A 45 -9.44 0.68 -8.19
C LEU A 45 -10.74 1.45 -8.38
N THR A 46 -11.51 1.64 -7.31
CA THR A 46 -12.74 2.46 -7.35
C THR A 46 -12.42 3.92 -7.65
N SER A 47 -11.40 4.50 -7.01
CA SER A 47 -10.98 5.88 -7.26
C SER A 47 -10.54 6.12 -8.72
N PHE A 48 -10.05 5.09 -9.41
CA PHE A 48 -9.67 5.13 -10.82
C PHE A 48 -10.77 4.65 -11.77
N GLY A 49 -11.97 4.31 -11.27
CA GLY A 49 -13.08 3.80 -12.08
C GLY A 49 -12.83 2.40 -12.65
N LEU A 50 -12.00 1.60 -11.99
CA LEU A 50 -11.61 0.24 -12.39
C LEU A 50 -12.34 -0.85 -11.59
N ASP A 51 -13.62 -0.66 -11.28
CA ASP A 51 -14.43 -1.55 -10.43
C ASP A 51 -14.48 -3.00 -10.93
N LYS A 52 -14.33 -3.21 -12.22
CA LYS A 52 -14.26 -4.57 -12.81
C LYS A 52 -13.11 -5.43 -12.30
N LEU A 53 -12.08 -4.81 -11.74
CA LEU A 53 -10.92 -5.51 -11.18
C LEU A 53 -11.07 -5.82 -9.68
N GLN A 54 -12.14 -5.40 -9.04
CA GLN A 54 -12.44 -5.67 -7.61
C GLN A 54 -12.30 -7.15 -7.22
N PRO A 55 -12.78 -8.15 -8.00
CA PRO A 55 -12.64 -9.56 -7.63
C PRO A 55 -11.18 -10.04 -7.53
N PHE A 56 -10.22 -9.31 -8.12
CA PHE A 56 -8.80 -9.67 -8.14
C PHE A 56 -7.99 -9.00 -7.04
N THR A 57 -8.57 -8.14 -6.20
CA THR A 57 -7.85 -7.35 -5.18
C THR A 57 -7.04 -8.23 -4.22
N VAL A 58 -7.62 -9.33 -3.76
CA VAL A 58 -6.94 -10.29 -2.88
C VAL A 58 -5.73 -10.92 -3.58
N LEU A 59 -5.91 -11.38 -4.83
CA LEU A 59 -4.84 -11.96 -5.63
C LEU A 59 -3.71 -10.96 -5.86
N ILE A 60 -4.06 -9.71 -6.17
CA ILE A 60 -3.09 -8.62 -6.38
C ILE A 60 -2.34 -8.34 -5.07
N SER A 61 -3.02 -8.29 -3.92
CA SER A 61 -2.40 -8.07 -2.62
C SER A 61 -1.37 -9.14 -2.27
N PHE A 62 -1.72 -10.42 -2.47
CA PHE A 62 -0.78 -11.53 -2.26
C PHE A 62 0.47 -11.43 -3.14
N ASN A 63 0.26 -11.21 -4.45
CA ASN A 63 1.38 -11.11 -5.39
C ASN A 63 2.24 -9.88 -5.14
N LEU A 64 1.64 -8.74 -4.78
CA LEU A 64 2.36 -7.52 -4.49
C LEU A 64 3.26 -7.69 -3.25
N SER A 65 2.73 -8.24 -2.16
CA SER A 65 3.51 -8.52 -0.94
C SER A 65 4.67 -9.50 -1.21
N ALA A 66 4.41 -10.55 -1.97
CA ALA A 66 5.43 -11.55 -2.32
C ALA A 66 6.51 -10.98 -3.25
N LEU A 67 6.13 -10.17 -4.24
CA LEU A 67 7.06 -9.47 -5.13
C LEU A 67 7.95 -8.50 -4.35
N GLU A 68 7.39 -7.66 -3.48
CA GLU A 68 8.17 -6.75 -2.65
C GLU A 68 9.17 -7.51 -1.77
N PHE A 69 8.71 -8.54 -1.08
CA PHE A 69 9.57 -9.36 -0.23
C PHE A 69 10.70 -10.02 -1.03
N MET A 70 10.38 -10.66 -2.15
CA MET A 70 11.37 -11.30 -3.03
C MET A 70 12.39 -10.29 -3.55
N LEU A 71 11.94 -9.13 -4.06
CA LEU A 71 12.85 -8.09 -4.55
C LEU A 71 13.77 -7.59 -3.43
N GLY A 72 13.25 -7.41 -2.21
CA GLY A 72 14.03 -7.02 -1.05
C GLY A 72 15.11 -8.04 -0.71
N VAL A 73 14.77 -9.34 -0.67
CA VAL A 73 15.74 -10.44 -0.42
C VAL A 73 16.79 -10.50 -1.54
N CYS A 74 16.38 -10.44 -2.80
CA CYS A 74 17.29 -10.44 -3.93
C CYS A 74 18.24 -9.23 -3.92
N MET A 75 17.76 -8.05 -3.50
CA MET A 75 18.57 -6.86 -3.31
C MET A 75 19.61 -7.06 -2.21
N LEU A 76 19.22 -7.54 -1.02
CA LEU A 76 20.15 -7.76 0.08
C LEU A 76 21.23 -8.78 -0.28
N LEU A 77 20.85 -9.87 -0.94
CA LEU A 77 21.78 -10.94 -1.29
C LEU A 77 22.56 -10.68 -2.60
N GLY A 78 22.24 -9.61 -3.33
CA GLY A 78 22.89 -9.28 -4.61
C GLY A 78 22.59 -10.28 -5.73
N VAL A 79 21.41 -10.91 -5.68
CA VAL A 79 20.94 -11.91 -6.65
C VAL A 79 20.32 -11.22 -7.85
N TYR A 80 20.59 -11.70 -9.08
CA TYR A 80 20.09 -11.14 -10.34
C TYR A 80 20.20 -9.62 -10.45
N ARG A 81 21.32 -9.02 -10.05
CA ARG A 81 21.54 -7.56 -9.90
C ARG A 81 20.83 -6.71 -10.95
N ARG A 82 20.99 -7.03 -12.23
CA ARG A 82 20.43 -6.24 -13.33
C ARG A 82 18.89 -6.28 -13.33
N TYR A 83 18.31 -7.46 -13.18
CA TYR A 83 16.85 -7.64 -13.19
C TYR A 83 16.22 -7.10 -11.92
N THR A 84 16.81 -7.38 -10.76
CA THR A 84 16.30 -6.93 -9.46
C THR A 84 16.32 -5.40 -9.37
N THR A 85 17.43 -4.74 -9.76
CA THR A 85 17.50 -3.29 -9.75
C THR A 85 16.55 -2.64 -10.76
N PHE A 86 16.35 -3.26 -11.93
CA PHE A 86 15.37 -2.80 -12.91
C PHE A 86 13.93 -2.92 -12.39
N LEU A 87 13.56 -4.08 -11.83
CA LEU A 87 12.21 -4.30 -11.29
C LEU A 87 11.92 -3.38 -10.10
N THR A 88 12.91 -3.19 -9.22
CA THR A 88 12.79 -2.24 -8.11
C THR A 88 12.59 -0.81 -8.61
N LEU A 89 13.35 -0.39 -9.61
CA LEU A 89 13.19 0.91 -10.24
C LEU A 89 11.81 1.07 -10.89
N LEU A 90 11.36 0.06 -11.64
CA LEU A 90 10.02 0.05 -12.25
C LEU A 90 8.93 0.20 -11.20
N MET A 91 9.01 -0.57 -10.12
CA MET A 91 8.05 -0.51 -9.02
C MET A 91 8.04 0.85 -8.33
N MET A 92 9.22 1.43 -8.04
CA MET A 92 9.30 2.76 -7.44
C MET A 92 8.83 3.86 -8.39
N SER A 93 9.06 3.71 -9.71
CA SER A 93 8.57 4.64 -10.73
C SER A 93 7.05 4.64 -10.86
N PHE A 94 6.38 3.54 -10.52
CA PHE A 94 4.93 3.46 -10.45
C PHE A 94 4.41 4.00 -9.10
N MET A 95 5.04 3.61 -7.99
CA MET A 95 4.58 3.97 -6.65
C MET A 95 4.75 5.46 -6.33
N THR A 96 5.80 6.11 -6.87
CA THR A 96 6.02 7.54 -6.56
C THR A 96 4.94 8.46 -7.13
N PRO A 97 4.55 8.41 -8.41
CA PRO A 97 3.43 9.21 -8.91
C PRO A 97 2.08 8.80 -8.29
N LEU A 98 1.87 7.52 -7.98
CA LEU A 98 0.68 7.09 -7.26
C LEU A 98 0.57 7.77 -5.89
N THR A 99 1.66 7.79 -5.10
CA THR A 99 1.65 8.45 -3.80
C THR A 99 1.56 9.97 -3.90
N LEU A 100 2.03 10.59 -4.98
CA LEU A 100 1.79 12.00 -5.26
C LEU A 100 0.30 12.28 -5.51
N TYR A 101 -0.35 11.45 -6.31
CA TYR A 101 -1.79 11.54 -6.54
C TYR A 101 -2.57 11.44 -5.22
N LEU A 102 -2.23 10.47 -4.38
CA LEU A 102 -2.85 10.30 -3.05
C LEU A 102 -2.59 11.50 -2.13
N ALA A 103 -1.41 12.11 -2.20
CA ALA A 103 -1.08 13.27 -1.38
C ALA A 103 -1.85 14.55 -1.80
N ILE A 104 -2.16 14.70 -3.10
CA ILE A 104 -2.87 15.87 -3.63
C ILE A 104 -4.38 15.72 -3.47
N PHE A 105 -4.95 14.58 -3.87
CA PHE A 105 -6.39 14.37 -3.94
C PHE A 105 -6.98 13.75 -2.68
N ASN A 106 -6.16 13.13 -1.84
CA ASN A 106 -6.51 12.48 -0.58
C ASN A 106 -7.75 11.55 -0.66
N PRO A 107 -7.89 10.70 -1.70
CA PRO A 107 -9.04 9.82 -1.87
C PRO A 107 -9.08 8.70 -0.81
N VAL A 108 -7.95 8.40 -0.19
CA VAL A 108 -7.78 7.39 0.86
C VAL A 108 -6.94 7.99 1.99
N SER A 109 -7.29 7.69 3.25
CA SER A 109 -6.66 8.28 4.44
C SER A 109 -5.15 8.02 4.52
N ASP A 110 -4.70 6.84 4.07
CA ASP A 110 -3.29 6.47 4.03
C ASP A 110 -2.96 5.55 2.84
N CYS A 111 -1.73 5.60 2.38
CA CYS A 111 -1.26 4.81 1.23
C CYS A 111 -1.20 3.29 1.48
N GLY A 112 -1.18 2.84 2.75
CA GLY A 112 -1.02 1.42 3.08
C GLY A 112 0.33 0.80 2.70
N CYS A 113 1.34 1.61 2.35
CA CYS A 113 2.66 1.10 1.95
C CYS A 113 3.34 0.22 3.02
N PHE A 114 3.07 0.50 4.28
CA PHE A 114 3.54 -0.26 5.45
C PHE A 114 2.38 -0.85 6.26
N GLY A 115 1.20 -1.03 5.63
CA GLY A 115 0.01 -1.54 6.30
C GLY A 115 -0.30 -0.77 7.59
N ASP A 116 -0.87 -1.44 8.58
CA ASP A 116 -1.17 -0.85 9.88
C ASP A 116 0.03 -0.85 10.85
N ALA A 117 1.19 -1.41 10.45
CA ALA A 117 2.38 -1.41 11.29
C ALA A 117 3.00 -0.02 11.45
N LEU A 118 2.88 0.82 10.42
CA LEU A 118 3.36 2.20 10.42
C LEU A 118 2.42 3.09 9.60
N VAL A 119 1.47 3.71 10.28
CA VAL A 119 0.55 4.66 9.67
C VAL A 119 1.27 6.00 9.51
N ILE A 120 1.53 6.39 8.28
CA ILE A 120 2.19 7.65 7.91
C ILE A 120 1.32 8.42 6.94
N SER A 121 1.35 9.76 7.03
CA SER A 121 0.55 10.61 6.15
C SER A 121 0.91 10.43 4.67
N ASN A 122 -0.03 10.75 3.78
CA ASN A 122 0.18 10.65 2.33
C ASN A 122 1.38 11.48 1.86
N TRP A 123 1.61 12.68 2.42
CA TRP A 123 2.77 13.51 2.11
C TRP A 123 4.09 12.90 2.59
N GLN A 124 4.14 12.35 3.80
CA GLN A 124 5.33 11.67 4.32
C GLN A 124 5.68 10.45 3.46
N THR A 125 4.66 9.71 3.03
CA THR A 125 4.82 8.56 2.13
C THR A 125 5.39 9.01 0.77
N PHE A 126 4.91 10.10 0.22
CA PHE A 126 5.45 10.65 -1.03
C PHE A 126 6.93 11.04 -0.90
N TYR A 127 7.31 11.81 0.13
CA TYR A 127 8.72 12.19 0.34
C TYR A 127 9.63 10.97 0.52
N LYS A 128 9.20 10.00 1.30
CA LYS A 128 9.89 8.70 1.44
C LYS A 128 10.10 8.04 0.07
N ASN A 129 9.07 7.98 -0.75
CA ASN A 129 9.14 7.34 -2.07
C ASN A 129 10.04 8.09 -3.04
N VAL A 130 10.10 9.41 -2.99
CA VAL A 130 11.06 10.23 -3.78
C VAL A 130 12.50 9.87 -3.41
N VAL A 131 12.81 9.75 -2.13
CA VAL A 131 14.15 9.34 -1.67
C VAL A 131 14.49 7.92 -2.13
N LEU A 132 13.55 6.98 -1.99
CA LEU A 132 13.74 5.60 -2.43
C LEU A 132 13.87 5.50 -3.96
N LEU A 133 13.12 6.30 -4.72
CA LEU A 133 13.26 6.37 -6.18
C LEU A 133 14.65 6.88 -6.59
N ALA A 134 15.13 7.95 -5.95
CA ALA A 134 16.48 8.46 -6.20
C ALA A 134 17.55 7.39 -5.89
N ALA A 135 17.42 6.66 -4.79
CA ALA A 135 18.28 5.53 -4.44
C ALA A 135 18.19 4.42 -5.50
N ALA A 136 16.97 4.08 -5.98
CA ALA A 136 16.76 3.04 -6.99
C ALA A 136 17.40 3.43 -8.34
N ILE A 137 17.29 4.68 -8.76
CA ILE A 137 17.95 5.20 -9.97
C ILE A 137 19.47 5.09 -9.81
N TYR A 138 20.01 5.51 -8.68
CA TYR A 138 21.44 5.46 -8.42
C TYR A 138 21.99 4.02 -8.46
N VAL A 139 21.30 3.10 -7.79
CA VAL A 139 21.66 1.67 -7.77
C VAL A 139 21.55 1.05 -9.16
N PHE A 140 20.51 1.39 -9.94
CA PHE A 140 20.33 0.89 -11.30
C PHE A 140 21.46 1.32 -12.23
N ILE A 141 21.88 2.60 -12.18
CA ILE A 141 22.99 3.12 -12.99
C ILE A 141 24.33 2.43 -12.61
N HIS A 142 24.50 2.12 -11.34
CA HIS A 142 25.75 1.54 -10.82
C HIS A 142 25.66 0.03 -10.57
N ASN A 143 24.67 -0.67 -11.14
CA ASN A 143 24.39 -2.09 -10.85
C ASN A 143 25.58 -3.04 -11.09
N GLN A 144 26.46 -2.73 -12.04
CA GLN A 144 27.65 -3.53 -12.35
C GLN A 144 28.71 -3.49 -11.25
N ARG A 145 28.67 -2.46 -10.37
CA ARG A 145 29.62 -2.25 -9.28
C ARG A 145 29.20 -2.97 -7.99
N LEU A 146 27.97 -3.43 -7.92
CA LEU A 146 27.39 -4.08 -6.74
C LEU A 146 28.07 -5.43 -6.48
N LEU A 147 28.21 -5.76 -5.20
CA LEU A 147 28.74 -7.05 -4.78
C LEU A 147 27.77 -8.18 -5.19
N GLN A 148 28.34 -9.27 -5.67
CA GLN A 148 27.63 -10.53 -5.89
C GLN A 148 27.87 -11.44 -4.69
N GLY A 149 26.79 -11.81 -4.00
CA GLY A 149 26.89 -12.64 -2.81
C GLY A 149 27.05 -14.13 -3.11
N TYR A 150 26.51 -14.61 -4.24
CA TYR A 150 26.38 -16.05 -4.50
C TYR A 150 26.66 -16.42 -5.97
N THR A 151 26.77 -17.73 -6.22
CA THR A 151 26.94 -18.30 -7.56
C THR A 151 25.59 -18.28 -8.31
N TYR A 152 25.62 -18.10 -9.63
CA TYR A 152 24.45 -18.03 -10.51
C TYR A 152 23.48 -19.20 -10.35
N HIS A 153 23.97 -20.39 -10.05
CA HIS A 153 23.15 -21.59 -9.85
C HIS A 153 22.17 -21.49 -8.65
N VAL A 154 22.46 -20.61 -7.68
CA VAL A 154 21.61 -20.43 -6.49
C VAL A 154 20.57 -19.33 -6.68
N TYR A 155 20.71 -18.49 -7.70
CA TYR A 155 19.87 -17.30 -7.88
C TYR A 155 18.39 -17.62 -8.04
N TRP A 156 18.06 -18.62 -8.88
CA TRP A 156 16.68 -19.02 -9.12
C TRP A 156 16.03 -19.57 -7.84
N PHE A 157 16.81 -20.33 -7.05
CA PHE A 157 16.33 -20.90 -5.80
C PHE A 157 16.01 -19.80 -4.78
N VAL A 158 16.89 -18.82 -4.60
CA VAL A 158 16.65 -17.68 -3.68
C VAL A 158 15.41 -16.90 -4.10
N ALA A 159 15.28 -16.56 -5.38
CA ALA A 159 14.14 -15.81 -5.88
C ALA A 159 12.82 -16.60 -5.72
N LEU A 160 12.80 -17.86 -6.16
CA LEU A 160 11.62 -18.71 -6.08
C LEU A 160 11.23 -18.97 -4.62
N TRP A 161 12.19 -19.34 -3.78
CA TRP A 161 11.93 -19.65 -2.38
C TRP A 161 11.41 -18.45 -1.60
N SER A 162 12.00 -17.27 -1.77
CA SER A 162 11.52 -16.05 -1.10
C SER A 162 10.11 -15.67 -1.55
N TYR A 163 9.79 -15.84 -2.83
CA TYR A 163 8.45 -15.58 -3.34
C TYR A 163 7.41 -16.58 -2.77
N VAL A 164 7.70 -17.88 -2.86
CA VAL A 164 6.83 -18.94 -2.32
C VAL A 164 6.66 -18.82 -0.81
N PHE A 165 7.74 -18.52 -0.09
CA PHE A 165 7.69 -18.27 1.34
C PHE A 165 6.74 -17.11 1.69
N ALA A 166 6.84 -15.98 1.00
CA ALA A 166 5.97 -14.83 1.24
C ALA A 166 4.50 -15.13 0.92
N ILE A 167 4.21 -15.85 -0.18
CA ILE A 167 2.85 -16.32 -0.49
C ILE A 167 2.32 -17.26 0.60
N GLY A 168 3.12 -18.25 1.03
CA GLY A 168 2.72 -19.18 2.09
C GLY A 168 2.48 -18.48 3.42
N PHE A 169 3.31 -17.49 3.76
CA PHE A 169 3.15 -16.67 4.95
C PHE A 169 1.88 -15.81 4.88
N ALA A 170 1.61 -15.15 3.75
CA ALA A 170 0.39 -14.39 3.52
C ALA A 170 -0.85 -15.29 3.56
N TYR A 171 -0.81 -16.47 2.94
CA TYR A 171 -1.90 -17.44 2.94
C TYR A 171 -2.23 -17.95 4.35
N ARG A 172 -1.20 -18.21 5.17
CA ARG A 172 -1.40 -18.58 6.57
C ARG A 172 -2.11 -17.48 7.36
N ASN A 173 -1.66 -16.23 7.22
CA ASN A 173 -2.25 -15.08 7.91
C ASN A 173 -3.66 -14.72 7.39
N TYR A 174 -3.97 -15.08 6.14
CA TYR A 174 -5.30 -14.91 5.57
C TYR A 174 -6.32 -15.89 6.17
N ASN A 175 -5.93 -17.16 6.37
CA ASN A 175 -6.82 -18.20 6.89
C ASN A 175 -6.85 -18.27 8.41
N HIS A 176 -5.90 -17.68 9.11
CA HIS A 176 -5.75 -17.72 10.55
C HIS A 176 -5.50 -16.31 11.08
N LEU A 177 -5.59 -16.12 12.39
CA LEU A 177 -5.17 -14.87 13.01
C LEU A 177 -3.70 -14.57 12.66
N PRO A 178 -3.36 -13.31 12.33
CA PRO A 178 -2.01 -12.94 11.98
C PRO A 178 -1.05 -13.20 13.15
N ILE A 179 0.17 -13.64 12.82
CA ILE A 179 1.22 -13.91 13.82
C ILE A 179 1.62 -12.63 14.55
N LEU A 180 1.69 -11.51 13.79
CA LEU A 180 1.94 -10.18 14.29
C LEU A 180 0.71 -9.33 13.96
N ASP A 181 -0.09 -8.99 14.98
CA ASP A 181 -1.28 -8.18 14.77
C ASP A 181 -1.00 -6.71 15.08
N PHE A 182 -0.93 -5.91 14.02
CA PHE A 182 -0.71 -4.46 14.10
C PHE A 182 -2.02 -3.68 14.14
N ARG A 183 -3.17 -4.34 13.98
CA ARG A 183 -4.48 -3.68 13.94
C ARG A 183 -4.86 -3.15 15.32
N PRO A 184 -5.66 -2.07 15.39
CA PRO A 184 -6.16 -1.52 16.64
C PRO A 184 -6.95 -2.56 17.46
N TYR A 185 -7.79 -3.36 16.79
CA TYR A 185 -8.67 -4.36 17.39
C TYR A 185 -8.02 -5.76 17.41
N LYS A 186 -6.91 -5.90 18.12
CA LYS A 186 -6.18 -7.17 18.30
C LYS A 186 -6.66 -7.95 19.53
N LEU A 187 -6.28 -9.22 19.61
CA LEU A 187 -6.57 -10.04 20.80
C LEU A 187 -6.00 -9.38 22.05
N GLY A 188 -6.84 -9.23 23.09
CA GLY A 188 -6.50 -8.59 24.36
C GLY A 188 -6.65 -7.07 24.35
N ALA A 189 -7.07 -6.44 23.24
CA ALA A 189 -7.37 -5.02 23.20
C ALA A 189 -8.69 -4.71 23.95
N ASN A 190 -8.72 -3.61 24.68
CA ASN A 190 -9.94 -3.11 25.31
C ASN A 190 -10.75 -2.34 24.26
N ILE A 191 -11.65 -3.05 23.57
CA ILE A 191 -12.47 -2.49 22.47
C ILE A 191 -13.28 -1.27 22.92
N PRO A 192 -14.00 -1.25 24.05
CA PRO A 192 -14.72 -0.07 24.51
C PRO A 192 -13.81 1.17 24.69
N ALA A 193 -12.60 0.97 25.21
CA ALA A 193 -11.65 2.07 25.38
C ALA A 193 -11.08 2.59 24.06
N LEU A 194 -10.93 1.70 23.05
CA LEU A 194 -10.47 2.08 21.70
C LEU A 194 -11.56 2.75 20.86
N MET A 195 -12.83 2.48 21.17
CA MET A 195 -13.99 3.10 20.51
C MET A 195 -14.40 4.42 21.19
N SER A 196 -13.90 4.72 22.40
CA SER A 196 -14.17 6.00 23.04
C SER A 196 -13.40 7.12 22.32
N ILE A 197 -14.11 8.17 21.96
CA ILE A 197 -13.50 9.37 21.38
C ILE A 197 -12.69 10.06 22.50
N PRO A 198 -11.39 10.33 22.29
CA PRO A 198 -10.59 11.06 23.27
C PRO A 198 -11.18 12.45 23.57
N GLU A 199 -11.15 12.87 24.82
CA GLU A 199 -11.56 14.22 25.18
C GLU A 199 -10.72 15.26 24.41
N GLY A 200 -11.39 16.10 23.59
CA GLY A 200 -10.74 17.11 22.74
C GLY A 200 -10.41 16.66 21.31
N ALA A 201 -10.83 15.48 20.89
CA ALA A 201 -10.80 15.15 19.47
C ALA A 201 -11.75 16.08 18.68
N PRO A 202 -11.37 16.54 17.46
CA PRO A 202 -12.30 17.26 16.61
C PRO A 202 -13.51 16.39 16.33
N GLU A 203 -14.71 16.91 16.55
CA GLU A 203 -15.94 16.23 16.18
C GLU A 203 -15.99 16.09 14.65
N ASP A 204 -16.31 14.89 14.18
CA ASP A 204 -16.50 14.67 12.75
C ASP A 204 -17.74 15.49 12.30
N GLU A 205 -17.54 16.49 11.45
CA GLU A 205 -18.64 17.20 10.80
C GLU A 205 -19.26 16.30 9.71
N TYR A 206 -20.39 15.70 10.03
CA TYR A 206 -21.15 14.91 9.06
C TYR A 206 -22.04 15.85 8.23
N ALA A 207 -21.76 15.98 6.94
CA ALA A 207 -22.68 16.59 6.00
C ALA A 207 -23.69 15.53 5.55
N TYR A 208 -24.94 15.64 6.02
CA TYR A 208 -26.01 14.77 5.59
C TYR A 208 -26.62 15.32 4.29
N SER A 209 -26.61 14.52 3.22
CA SER A 209 -27.35 14.80 2.01
C SER A 209 -28.43 13.74 1.78
N PHE A 210 -29.61 14.17 1.39
CA PHE A 210 -30.76 13.31 1.11
C PHE A 210 -31.01 13.34 -0.39
N ILE A 211 -30.91 12.19 -1.03
CA ILE A 211 -31.17 12.05 -2.47
C ILE A 211 -32.58 11.55 -2.64
N TYR A 212 -33.42 12.32 -3.28
CA TYR A 212 -34.79 11.96 -3.63
C TYR A 212 -34.94 11.85 -5.15
N GLU A 213 -35.73 10.87 -5.59
CA GLU A 213 -36.04 10.66 -7.01
C GLU A 213 -37.53 10.85 -7.29
N ARG A 214 -37.81 11.59 -8.36
CA ARG A 214 -39.18 11.75 -8.89
C ARG A 214 -39.11 11.74 -10.41
N ASP A 215 -39.91 10.87 -11.03
CA ASP A 215 -40.00 10.74 -12.49
C ASP A 215 -38.65 10.56 -13.19
N GLY A 216 -37.73 9.83 -12.54
CA GLY A 216 -36.35 9.59 -13.04
C GLY A 216 -35.40 10.77 -12.87
N VAL A 217 -35.80 11.85 -12.18
CA VAL A 217 -34.93 12.99 -11.85
C VAL A 217 -34.55 12.91 -10.39
N GLN A 218 -33.24 12.76 -10.15
CA GLN A 218 -32.66 12.78 -8.79
C GLN A 218 -32.37 14.21 -8.35
N LYS A 219 -32.73 14.53 -7.12
CA LYS A 219 -32.45 15.83 -6.50
C LYS A 219 -31.88 15.61 -5.12
N GLU A 220 -30.74 16.26 -4.87
CA GLU A 220 -30.02 16.23 -3.59
C GLU A 220 -30.47 17.42 -2.72
N PHE A 221 -30.75 17.14 -1.46
CA PHE A 221 -31.11 18.13 -0.44
C PHE A 221 -30.12 18.00 0.73
N SER A 222 -29.58 19.12 1.17
CA SER A 222 -28.85 19.20 2.43
C SER A 222 -29.82 19.38 3.62
N LEU A 223 -29.32 19.15 4.86
CA LEU A 223 -30.10 19.40 6.07
C LEU A 223 -30.65 20.83 6.17
N GLU A 224 -29.92 21.81 5.62
CA GLU A 224 -30.31 23.23 5.65
C GLU A 224 -31.44 23.55 4.65
N ASN A 225 -31.49 22.83 3.53
CA ASN A 225 -32.46 23.02 2.46
C ASN A 225 -33.45 21.85 2.35
N TYR A 226 -33.66 21.13 3.46
CA TYR A 226 -34.56 20.00 3.48
C TYR A 226 -36.01 20.49 3.24
N PRO A 227 -36.75 19.92 2.28
CA PRO A 227 -38.11 20.35 1.99
C PRO A 227 -39.02 20.04 3.18
N ASP A 228 -39.87 21.01 3.54
CA ASP A 228 -40.88 20.84 4.60
C ASP A 228 -41.79 19.66 4.31
N SER A 229 -42.25 18.97 5.34
CA SER A 229 -43.04 17.73 5.23
C SER A 229 -44.31 17.83 4.37
N THR A 230 -44.81 19.06 4.13
CA THR A 230 -45.94 19.35 3.25
C THR A 230 -45.58 19.36 1.75
N CYS A 231 -44.29 19.37 1.38
CA CYS A 231 -43.80 19.43 0.01
C CYS A 231 -43.10 18.16 -0.46
N LEU A 232 -43.17 17.05 0.27
CA LEU A 232 -42.56 15.77 -0.14
C LEU A 232 -43.30 15.17 -1.34
N LEU A 233 -43.03 15.72 -2.51
CA LEU A 233 -43.46 15.21 -3.82
C LEU A 233 -42.50 14.13 -4.35
N TYR A 234 -41.41 13.80 -3.60
CA TYR A 234 -40.40 12.82 -3.97
C TYR A 234 -40.45 11.63 -3.02
N THR A 235 -40.30 10.44 -3.55
CA THR A 235 -40.13 9.22 -2.75
C THR A 235 -38.66 8.93 -2.52
N SER A 236 -38.29 8.57 -1.31
CA SER A 236 -36.95 8.08 -1.03
C SER A 236 -36.79 6.70 -1.68
N PRO A 237 -35.63 6.38 -2.30
CA PRO A 237 -35.37 5.02 -2.77
C PRO A 237 -35.45 4.05 -1.58
N SER A 238 -36.18 2.94 -1.78
CA SER A 238 -36.27 1.89 -0.75
C SER A 238 -34.88 1.25 -0.54
N PRO A 239 -34.49 0.89 0.69
CA PRO A 239 -33.27 0.12 0.93
C PRO A 239 -33.21 -1.21 0.15
N ARG A 240 -34.32 -1.65 -0.43
CA ARG A 240 -34.38 -2.86 -1.27
C ARG A 240 -33.99 -2.60 -2.71
N ASP A 241 -33.93 -1.34 -3.14
CA ASP A 241 -33.62 -0.94 -4.52
C ASP A 241 -32.12 -0.60 -4.69
N MET A 242 -31.35 -0.69 -3.61
CA MET A 242 -29.90 -0.60 -3.57
C MET A 242 -29.27 -2.01 -3.46
#